data_eaf229fadbfd5cfd6b7d6e18b8b14430
#
_entry.id   eaf229fadbfd5cfd6b7d6e18b8b14430
#
_cell.length_a   1.000
_cell.length_b   1.000
_cell.length_c   1.000
_cell.angle_alpha   90.00
_cell.angle_beta   90.00
_cell.angle_gamma   90.00
#
_symmetry.space_group_name_H-M   'P 1'
#
loop_
_entity.id
_entity.type
_entity.pdbx_description
1 polymer ?
#
loop_
_entity_poly.entity_id
_entity_poly.type
_entity_poly.pdbx_seq_one_letter_code
_entity_poly.pdbx_strand_id
1 'polypeptide(L)'
;MGSSDPIGDIVDRNGVASLIRESGEKLSVSDNNIPDIKLLDTAVTGNGRMLIQFLDEEELSIIEHTKVYIDKVYYDPNPSKSKMSIRMAQGTARFTSGRGKRINKANIDLSTPTAQIAVLGTDFTTTIDEIGRSLIILLPDEKTGESSGKIMITNNGGSVTLDEPYQASVVTSFESPPTKPVALSGINTSMISNVFIISEPREIKEVKEQEGLSSENDKDNILDVDFLEFNELEKDYFEEDELEFTELDIDYLDVDFLQDLLDIVIELDRESALEKDNLNNNIALAGTVLGFDVDTQYNTILDRGLGTIKFYRNVDGIISVTLMMYQNATLRTISDQKESNIILGDGQGIIITITQVN
;
A
#
# COMPACT_ATOMS: atom_id res chain seq x y z
N MET A 1 -17.59 18.92 -25.20
CA MET A 1 -18.64 18.54 -24.24
C MET A 1 -18.66 19.65 -23.21
N GLY A 2 -19.81 20.24 -22.94
CA GLY A 2 -19.93 21.28 -21.93
C GLY A 2 -19.78 20.69 -20.52
N SER A 3 -19.43 21.49 -19.54
CA SER A 3 -19.24 21.11 -18.12
C SER A 3 -20.51 20.55 -17.43
N SER A 4 -21.56 20.24 -18.18
CA SER A 4 -22.86 19.83 -17.66
C SER A 4 -23.18 18.36 -17.81
N ASP A 5 -22.43 17.61 -18.63
CA ASP A 5 -22.73 16.20 -18.88
C ASP A 5 -22.21 15.34 -17.70
N PRO A 6 -23.00 14.34 -17.26
CA PRO A 6 -22.55 13.40 -16.22
C PRO A 6 -21.37 12.57 -16.71
N ILE A 7 -20.42 12.32 -15.84
CA ILE A 7 -19.20 11.53 -16.10
C ILE A 7 -19.19 10.21 -15.31
N GLY A 8 -20.18 10.01 -14.45
CA GLY A 8 -20.37 8.84 -13.62
C GLY A 8 -21.57 8.99 -12.71
N ASP A 9 -21.88 7.92 -12.02
CA ASP A 9 -23.01 7.79 -11.13
C ASP A 9 -22.57 7.31 -9.74
N ILE A 10 -23.33 7.65 -8.71
CA ILE A 10 -23.21 7.03 -7.39
C ILE A 10 -24.09 5.78 -7.41
N VAL A 11 -23.45 4.61 -7.37
CA VAL A 11 -24.15 3.31 -7.51
C VAL A 11 -24.51 2.67 -6.18
N ASP A 12 -23.77 3.03 -5.12
CA ASP A 12 -24.10 2.59 -3.75
C ASP A 12 -23.63 3.63 -2.73
N ARG A 13 -24.29 3.67 -1.57
CA ARG A 13 -23.94 4.58 -0.47
C ARG A 13 -24.49 4.09 0.86
N ASN A 14 -23.84 4.50 1.93
CA ASN A 14 -24.33 4.34 3.31
C ASN A 14 -23.89 5.57 4.13
N GLY A 15 -24.69 5.96 5.11
CA GLY A 15 -24.36 7.06 6.01
C GLY A 15 -24.38 8.45 5.34
N VAL A 16 -23.55 9.37 5.82
CA VAL A 16 -23.51 10.78 5.42
C VAL A 16 -22.51 11.00 4.31
N ALA A 17 -22.99 11.37 3.13
CA ALA A 17 -22.18 11.73 1.98
C ALA A 17 -22.73 12.99 1.28
N SER A 18 -21.88 13.72 0.60
CA SER A 18 -22.24 14.93 -0.16
C SER A 18 -21.35 15.13 -1.37
N LEU A 19 -21.88 15.74 -2.41
CA LEU A 19 -21.14 16.30 -3.53
C LEU A 19 -21.08 17.80 -3.42
N ILE A 20 -19.93 18.38 -3.68
CA ILE A 20 -19.75 19.82 -3.80
C ILE A 20 -19.44 20.11 -5.26
N ARG A 21 -20.30 20.87 -5.93
CA ARG A 21 -20.11 21.28 -7.32
C ARG A 21 -18.99 22.32 -7.43
N GLU A 22 -18.48 22.54 -8.63
CA GLU A 22 -17.55 23.63 -8.93
C GLU A 22 -18.09 25.00 -8.49
N SER A 23 -19.40 25.22 -8.58
CA SER A 23 -20.09 26.43 -8.11
C SER A 23 -20.04 26.66 -6.60
N GLY A 24 -19.60 25.66 -5.81
CA GLY A 24 -19.68 25.65 -4.36
C GLY A 24 -21.02 25.14 -3.81
N GLU A 25 -21.97 24.77 -4.65
CA GLU A 25 -23.24 24.18 -4.24
C GLU A 25 -22.98 22.80 -3.60
N LYS A 26 -23.46 22.61 -2.38
CA LYS A 26 -23.38 21.33 -1.66
C LYS A 26 -24.66 20.54 -1.82
N LEU A 27 -24.57 19.37 -2.44
CA LEU A 27 -25.67 18.43 -2.64
C LEU A 27 -25.51 17.28 -1.64
N SER A 28 -26.49 17.08 -0.79
CA SER A 28 -26.55 15.90 0.08
C SER A 28 -26.93 14.66 -0.74
N VAL A 29 -26.17 13.59 -0.58
CA VAL A 29 -26.48 12.30 -1.21
C VAL A 29 -27.39 11.51 -0.27
N SER A 30 -28.59 11.15 -0.75
CA SER A 30 -29.60 10.43 0.00
C SER A 30 -30.37 9.48 -0.92
N ASP A 31 -31.10 8.48 -0.39
CA ASP A 31 -31.85 7.51 -1.19
C ASP A 31 -32.88 8.18 -2.12
N ASN A 32 -33.38 9.34 -1.71
CA ASN A 32 -34.34 10.12 -2.49
C ASN A 32 -33.66 11.13 -3.42
N ASN A 33 -32.37 11.33 -3.32
CA ASN A 33 -31.62 12.29 -4.11
C ASN A 33 -30.19 11.78 -4.33
N ILE A 34 -30.00 11.09 -5.43
CA ILE A 34 -28.68 10.61 -5.89
C ILE A 34 -28.26 11.50 -7.08
N PRO A 35 -27.41 12.50 -6.86
CA PRO A 35 -26.97 13.37 -7.95
C PRO A 35 -25.93 12.68 -8.82
N ASP A 36 -25.99 12.91 -10.13
CA ASP A 36 -24.94 12.49 -11.07
C ASP A 36 -23.59 13.12 -10.72
N ILE A 37 -22.52 12.41 -11.01
CA ILE A 37 -21.15 12.93 -10.88
C ILE A 37 -20.82 13.77 -12.10
N LYS A 38 -20.29 14.97 -11.87
CA LYS A 38 -19.85 15.90 -12.92
C LYS A 38 -18.38 16.27 -12.79
N LEU A 39 -17.84 16.80 -13.86
CA LEU A 39 -16.48 17.32 -13.87
C LEU A 39 -16.33 18.44 -12.82
N LEU A 40 -15.17 18.46 -12.14
CA LEU A 40 -14.80 19.36 -11.05
C LEU A 40 -15.66 19.22 -9.78
N ASP A 41 -16.42 18.15 -9.66
CA ASP A 41 -17.09 17.83 -8.41
C ASP A 41 -16.10 17.40 -7.34
N THR A 42 -16.45 17.67 -6.09
CA THR A 42 -15.77 17.15 -4.92
C THR A 42 -16.68 16.20 -4.18
N ALA A 43 -16.30 14.96 -4.09
CA ALA A 43 -16.97 13.95 -3.28
C ALA A 43 -16.45 14.00 -1.84
N VAL A 44 -17.36 14.05 -0.86
CA VAL A 44 -17.04 14.14 0.56
C VAL A 44 -17.92 13.19 1.34
N THR A 45 -17.31 12.36 2.17
CA THR A 45 -18.00 11.53 3.16
C THR A 45 -17.76 12.08 4.57
N GLY A 46 -18.79 12.02 5.39
CA GLY A 46 -18.68 12.14 6.86
C GLY A 46 -18.58 10.73 7.45
N ASN A 47 -19.46 10.40 8.40
CA ASN A 47 -19.63 9.01 8.85
C ASN A 47 -20.47 8.26 7.79
N GLY A 48 -19.85 7.95 6.66
CA GLY A 48 -20.55 7.32 5.54
C GLY A 48 -19.59 6.86 4.45
N ARG A 49 -20.11 6.04 3.55
CA ARG A 49 -19.36 5.40 2.45
C ARG A 49 -20.12 5.63 1.14
N MET A 50 -19.40 5.65 0.04
CA MET A 50 -19.96 5.91 -1.27
C MET A 50 -19.16 5.20 -2.35
N LEU A 51 -19.86 4.56 -3.30
CA LEU A 51 -19.29 3.97 -4.50
C LEU A 51 -19.66 4.83 -5.71
N ILE A 52 -18.66 5.34 -6.38
CA ILE A 52 -18.77 6.08 -7.64
C ILE A 52 -18.34 5.17 -8.77
N GLN A 53 -19.21 5.01 -9.79
CA GLN A 53 -18.87 4.31 -11.03
C GLN A 53 -18.79 5.32 -12.17
N PHE A 54 -17.66 5.36 -12.85
CA PHE A 54 -17.45 6.22 -14.02
C PHE A 54 -17.96 5.55 -15.30
N LEU A 55 -18.11 6.33 -16.36
CA LEU A 55 -18.69 5.86 -17.65
C LEU A 55 -17.89 4.76 -18.37
N ASP A 56 -16.63 4.51 -17.98
CA ASP A 56 -15.78 3.42 -18.51
C ASP A 56 -15.65 2.26 -17.52
N GLU A 57 -16.60 2.16 -16.57
CA GLU A 57 -16.67 1.11 -15.55
C GLU A 57 -15.53 1.15 -14.51
N GLU A 58 -14.74 2.24 -14.45
CA GLU A 58 -13.88 2.47 -13.30
C GLU A 58 -14.72 2.72 -12.06
N GLU A 59 -14.29 2.17 -10.94
CA GLU A 59 -14.96 2.32 -9.66
C GLU A 59 -14.05 3.02 -8.65
N LEU A 60 -14.62 3.94 -7.90
CA LEU A 60 -13.99 4.63 -6.79
C LEU A 60 -14.86 4.45 -5.55
N SER A 61 -14.44 3.58 -4.66
CA SER A 61 -15.05 3.42 -3.33
C SER A 61 -14.37 4.35 -2.35
N ILE A 62 -15.12 5.20 -1.67
CA ILE A 62 -14.63 6.08 -0.62
C ILE A 62 -15.35 5.78 0.69
N ILE A 63 -14.60 5.72 1.77
CA ILE A 63 -15.11 5.44 3.11
C ILE A 63 -15.20 6.70 3.97
N GLU A 64 -15.37 6.55 5.26
CA GLU A 64 -15.60 7.65 6.19
C GLU A 64 -14.48 8.70 6.13
N HIS A 65 -14.85 9.97 6.36
CA HIS A 65 -13.93 11.13 6.44
C HIS A 65 -13.04 11.34 5.21
N THR A 66 -13.50 10.89 4.05
CA THR A 66 -12.75 10.98 2.79
C THR A 66 -13.17 12.18 1.97
N LYS A 67 -12.18 12.83 1.34
CA LYS A 67 -12.39 13.95 0.41
C LYS A 67 -11.60 13.76 -0.86
N VAL A 68 -12.33 13.71 -2.00
CA VAL A 68 -11.79 13.46 -3.33
C VAL A 68 -12.27 14.53 -4.30
N TYR A 69 -11.36 15.07 -5.11
CA TYR A 69 -11.64 16.00 -6.20
C TYR A 69 -11.56 15.26 -7.54
N ILE A 70 -12.54 15.45 -8.40
CA ILE A 70 -12.58 14.91 -9.76
C ILE A 70 -12.07 16.00 -10.70
N ASP A 71 -10.74 16.08 -10.89
CA ASP A 71 -10.10 17.18 -11.58
C ASP A 71 -10.34 17.15 -13.09
N LYS A 72 -10.21 15.96 -13.72
CA LYS A 72 -10.41 15.77 -15.16
C LYS A 72 -10.98 14.41 -15.43
N VAL A 73 -12.08 14.36 -16.14
CA VAL A 73 -12.56 13.15 -16.79
C VAL A 73 -13.05 13.54 -18.17
N TYR A 74 -12.37 13.04 -19.18
CA TYR A 74 -12.66 13.35 -20.57
C TYR A 74 -12.59 12.09 -21.42
N TYR A 75 -13.67 11.80 -22.11
CA TYR A 75 -13.76 10.66 -23.01
C TYR A 75 -13.78 11.14 -24.47
N ASP A 76 -12.74 10.76 -25.21
CA ASP A 76 -12.60 10.99 -26.66
C ASP A 76 -13.01 9.71 -27.40
N PRO A 77 -13.55 9.79 -28.63
CA PRO A 77 -13.72 8.61 -29.49
C PRO A 77 -12.46 7.77 -29.68
N ASN A 78 -11.27 8.39 -29.56
CA ASN A 78 -10.00 7.71 -29.50
C ASN A 78 -9.56 7.55 -28.02
N PRO A 79 -9.54 6.31 -27.49
CA PRO A 79 -9.21 6.05 -26.07
C PRO A 79 -7.85 6.60 -25.63
N SER A 80 -6.87 6.70 -26.55
CA SER A 80 -5.54 7.26 -26.25
C SER A 80 -5.54 8.76 -25.96
N LYS A 81 -6.63 9.46 -26.31
CA LYS A 81 -6.81 10.88 -26.03
C LYS A 81 -7.71 11.12 -24.81
N SER A 82 -8.43 10.11 -24.36
CA SER A 82 -9.19 10.16 -23.12
C SER A 82 -8.26 10.30 -21.93
N LYS A 83 -8.71 10.99 -20.88
CA LYS A 83 -7.93 11.20 -19.66
C LYS A 83 -8.83 11.22 -18.44
N MET A 84 -8.32 10.61 -17.34
CA MET A 84 -8.92 10.69 -16.00
C MET A 84 -7.85 11.17 -15.02
N SER A 85 -8.21 12.15 -14.20
CA SER A 85 -7.35 12.64 -13.11
C SER A 85 -8.21 12.87 -11.87
N ILE A 86 -7.88 12.16 -10.80
CA ILE A 86 -8.55 12.20 -9.51
C ILE A 86 -7.53 12.61 -8.46
N ARG A 87 -7.90 13.54 -7.58
CA ARG A 87 -7.05 13.99 -6.49
C ARG A 87 -7.70 13.71 -5.15
N MET A 88 -7.06 12.90 -4.35
CA MET A 88 -7.44 12.68 -2.97
C MET A 88 -6.77 13.69 -2.05
N ALA A 89 -7.54 14.27 -1.13
CA ALA A 89 -7.01 15.23 -0.15
C ALA A 89 -6.79 14.59 1.22
N GLN A 90 -7.67 13.69 1.63
CA GLN A 90 -7.62 12.98 2.91
C GLN A 90 -8.53 11.76 2.89
N GLY A 91 -8.35 10.85 3.84
CA GLY A 91 -9.18 9.67 4.06
C GLY A 91 -8.72 8.48 3.23
N THR A 92 -9.61 7.54 2.98
CA THR A 92 -9.30 6.27 2.36
C THR A 92 -10.20 6.00 1.16
N ALA A 93 -9.59 5.56 0.05
CA ALA A 93 -10.30 5.16 -1.15
C ALA A 93 -9.70 3.89 -1.76
N ARG A 94 -10.55 3.10 -2.41
CA ARG A 94 -10.17 2.00 -3.30
C ARG A 94 -10.52 2.39 -4.73
N PHE A 95 -9.57 2.26 -5.62
CA PHE A 95 -9.76 2.45 -7.04
C PHE A 95 -9.67 1.09 -7.75
N THR A 96 -10.70 0.75 -8.50
CA THR A 96 -10.76 -0.48 -9.30
C THR A 96 -10.86 -0.10 -10.78
N SER A 97 -9.89 -0.54 -11.57
CA SER A 97 -9.91 -0.33 -13.03
C SER A 97 -11.05 -1.08 -13.68
N GLY A 98 -11.90 -0.36 -14.39
CA GLY A 98 -12.98 -0.92 -15.18
C GLY A 98 -12.51 -1.76 -16.36
N ARG A 99 -13.42 -2.50 -16.94
CA ARG A 99 -13.22 -3.29 -18.18
C ARG A 99 -13.53 -2.48 -19.44
N GLY A 100 -13.97 -1.25 -19.29
CA GLY A 100 -14.26 -0.33 -20.38
C GLY A 100 -13.05 -0.10 -21.27
N LYS A 101 -13.31 0.42 -22.46
CA LYS A 101 -12.31 0.70 -23.49
C LYS A 101 -12.32 2.16 -23.94
N ARG A 102 -13.01 3.03 -23.21
CA ARG A 102 -13.12 4.45 -23.55
C ARG A 102 -11.89 5.25 -23.18
N ILE A 103 -11.09 4.75 -22.22
CA ILE A 103 -9.85 5.36 -21.78
C ILE A 103 -8.70 4.35 -21.80
N ASN A 104 -7.51 4.79 -22.25
CA ASN A 104 -6.30 4.02 -22.05
C ASN A 104 -5.91 4.09 -20.57
N LYS A 105 -5.72 2.96 -19.92
CA LYS A 105 -5.40 2.89 -18.48
C LYS A 105 -4.15 3.70 -18.10
N ALA A 106 -3.19 3.81 -19.03
CA ALA A 106 -2.02 4.68 -18.85
C ALA A 106 -2.34 6.19 -18.77
N ASN A 107 -3.58 6.59 -19.09
CA ASN A 107 -4.06 7.97 -18.99
C ASN A 107 -4.91 8.22 -17.73
N ILE A 108 -4.89 7.28 -16.79
CA ILE A 108 -5.54 7.39 -15.49
C ILE A 108 -4.49 7.75 -14.46
N ASP A 109 -4.62 8.93 -13.87
CA ASP A 109 -3.74 9.45 -12.84
C ASP A 109 -4.53 9.70 -11.55
N LEU A 110 -4.06 9.16 -10.45
CA LEU A 110 -4.49 9.57 -9.12
C LEU A 110 -3.38 10.39 -8.46
N SER A 111 -3.74 11.36 -7.65
CA SER A 111 -2.76 12.14 -6.88
C SER A 111 -3.19 12.28 -5.43
N THR A 112 -2.21 12.29 -4.56
CA THR A 112 -2.33 12.59 -3.13
C THR A 112 -1.53 13.85 -2.82
N PRO A 113 -1.55 14.39 -1.60
CA PRO A 113 -0.70 15.51 -1.23
C PRO A 113 0.80 15.23 -1.38
N THR A 114 1.23 13.98 -1.31
CA THR A 114 2.64 13.58 -1.27
C THR A 114 3.11 12.81 -2.51
N ALA A 115 2.20 12.32 -3.37
CA ALA A 115 2.56 11.48 -4.51
C ALA A 115 1.61 11.61 -5.70
N GLN A 116 2.11 11.22 -6.87
CA GLN A 116 1.33 10.91 -8.07
C GLN A 116 1.35 9.40 -8.30
N ILE A 117 0.20 8.81 -8.60
CA ILE A 117 -0.02 7.39 -8.81
C ILE A 117 -0.48 7.18 -10.23
N ALA A 118 0.38 6.61 -11.07
CA ALA A 118 0.04 6.21 -12.43
C ALA A 118 -0.50 4.78 -12.42
N VAL A 119 -1.69 4.59 -13.00
CA VAL A 119 -2.45 3.34 -12.96
C VAL A 119 -2.25 2.58 -14.28
N LEU A 120 -1.83 1.33 -14.19
CA LEU A 120 -1.65 0.46 -15.36
C LEU A 120 -2.65 -0.72 -15.35
N GLY A 121 -3.93 -0.41 -15.08
CA GLY A 121 -5.02 -1.38 -15.08
C GLY A 121 -5.01 -2.24 -13.83
N THR A 122 -5.29 -1.66 -12.67
CA THR A 122 -5.16 -2.33 -11.38
C THR A 122 -6.31 -2.03 -10.42
N ASP A 123 -6.31 -2.77 -9.32
CA ASP A 123 -7.10 -2.52 -8.11
C ASP A 123 -6.14 -2.18 -6.97
N PHE A 124 -6.35 -1.07 -6.28
CA PHE A 124 -5.49 -0.63 -5.18
C PHE A 124 -6.23 0.26 -4.20
N THR A 125 -5.72 0.32 -2.98
CA THR A 125 -6.19 1.25 -1.95
C THR A 125 -5.18 2.37 -1.72
N THR A 126 -5.70 3.53 -1.36
CA THR A 126 -4.91 4.68 -0.93
C THR A 126 -5.50 5.25 0.35
N THR A 127 -4.69 5.38 1.39
CA THR A 127 -5.05 6.01 2.66
C THR A 127 -4.18 7.24 2.87
N ILE A 128 -4.81 8.36 3.19
CA ILE A 128 -4.13 9.64 3.48
C ILE A 128 -4.50 10.05 4.90
N ASP A 129 -3.50 10.16 5.75
CA ASP A 129 -3.69 10.57 7.14
C ASP A 129 -3.86 12.10 7.29
N GLU A 130 -4.05 12.55 8.53
CA GLU A 130 -4.30 13.94 8.88
C GLU A 130 -3.14 14.88 8.52
N ILE A 131 -1.90 14.37 8.47
CA ILE A 131 -0.71 15.15 8.12
C ILE A 131 -0.33 15.02 6.65
N GLY A 132 -1.10 14.28 5.85
CA GLY A 132 -0.96 14.14 4.40
C GLY A 132 -0.04 13.00 3.95
N ARG A 133 0.45 12.13 4.85
CA ARG A 133 1.19 10.93 4.48
C ARG A 133 0.25 9.99 3.72
N SER A 134 0.78 9.33 2.72
CA SER A 134 -0.02 8.47 1.84
C SER A 134 0.50 7.03 1.90
N LEU A 135 -0.37 6.08 2.25
CA LEU A 135 -0.16 4.64 2.11
C LEU A 135 -0.86 4.18 0.84
N ILE A 136 -0.17 3.44 0.00
CA ILE A 136 -0.71 2.84 -1.21
C ILE A 136 -0.46 1.34 -1.17
N ILE A 137 -1.52 0.53 -1.40
CA ILE A 137 -1.46 -0.94 -1.38
C ILE A 137 -2.03 -1.47 -2.68
N LEU A 138 -1.23 -2.26 -3.42
CA LEU A 138 -1.69 -2.96 -4.61
C LEU A 138 -2.50 -4.20 -4.21
N LEU A 139 -3.70 -4.35 -4.76
CA LEU A 139 -4.58 -5.47 -4.47
C LEU A 139 -4.47 -6.55 -5.55
N PRO A 140 -4.73 -7.83 -5.21
CA PRO A 140 -4.84 -8.89 -6.18
C PRO A 140 -6.12 -8.75 -7.01
N ASP A 141 -6.14 -9.38 -8.18
CA ASP A 141 -7.39 -9.66 -8.90
C ASP A 141 -8.23 -10.65 -8.09
N GLU A 142 -9.48 -10.32 -7.81
CA GLU A 142 -10.36 -11.11 -6.95
C GLU A 142 -10.61 -12.54 -7.45
N LYS A 143 -10.43 -12.78 -8.75
CA LYS A 143 -10.70 -14.09 -9.37
C LYS A 143 -9.49 -14.99 -9.43
N THR A 144 -8.31 -14.40 -9.68
CA THR A 144 -7.08 -15.16 -9.90
C THR A 144 -6.19 -15.18 -8.66
N GLY A 145 -6.33 -14.20 -7.75
CA GLY A 145 -5.44 -13.99 -6.62
C GLY A 145 -4.04 -13.50 -7.01
N GLU A 146 -3.79 -13.33 -8.32
CA GLU A 146 -2.54 -12.76 -8.84
C GLU A 146 -2.59 -11.23 -8.82
N SER A 147 -1.49 -10.59 -9.17
CA SER A 147 -1.46 -9.13 -9.29
C SER A 147 -2.52 -8.64 -10.26
N SER A 148 -3.35 -7.68 -9.83
CA SER A 148 -4.36 -7.04 -10.70
C SER A 148 -3.71 -6.18 -11.80
N GLY A 149 -2.42 -5.85 -11.69
CA GLY A 149 -1.65 -5.02 -12.62
C GLY A 149 -0.45 -4.37 -11.96
N LYS A 150 -0.16 -3.14 -12.33
CA LYS A 150 0.97 -2.37 -11.80
C LYS A 150 0.57 -0.94 -11.50
N ILE A 151 1.12 -0.37 -10.44
CA ILE A 151 1.05 1.06 -10.14
C ILE A 151 2.46 1.62 -9.98
N MET A 152 2.65 2.82 -10.48
CA MET A 152 3.88 3.57 -10.28
C MET A 152 3.59 4.80 -9.43
N ILE A 153 4.25 4.89 -8.28
CA ILE A 153 4.15 5.97 -7.31
C ILE A 153 5.36 6.87 -7.50
N THR A 154 5.14 8.16 -7.72
CA THR A 154 6.19 9.13 -8.05
C THR A 154 6.00 10.42 -7.26
N ASN A 155 7.09 11.01 -6.80
CA ASN A 155 7.14 12.38 -6.28
C ASN A 155 8.50 13.02 -6.61
N ASN A 156 8.83 14.19 -6.01
CA ASN A 156 10.11 14.84 -6.24
C ASN A 156 11.31 14.04 -5.70
N GLY A 157 11.11 13.22 -4.68
CA GLY A 157 12.17 12.40 -4.09
C GLY A 157 12.51 11.13 -4.88
N GLY A 158 11.61 10.68 -5.78
CA GLY A 158 11.84 9.48 -6.57
C GLY A 158 10.57 8.76 -7.02
N SER A 159 10.74 7.51 -7.45
CA SER A 159 9.62 6.66 -7.89
C SER A 159 9.81 5.22 -7.42
N VAL A 160 8.68 4.54 -7.20
CA VAL A 160 8.61 3.12 -6.89
C VAL A 160 7.49 2.48 -7.68
N THR A 161 7.64 1.20 -8.02
CA THR A 161 6.60 0.41 -8.68
C THR A 161 6.15 -0.70 -7.76
N LEU A 162 4.83 -0.86 -7.61
CA LEU A 162 4.20 -2.01 -6.99
C LEU A 162 3.65 -2.91 -8.09
N ASP A 163 4.00 -4.18 -8.11
CA ASP A 163 3.62 -5.14 -9.13
C ASP A 163 3.29 -6.55 -8.61
N GLU A 164 3.38 -6.75 -7.30
CA GLU A 164 2.95 -7.97 -6.63
C GLU A 164 1.76 -7.71 -5.69
N PRO A 165 0.89 -8.70 -5.48
CA PRO A 165 -0.25 -8.57 -4.57
C PRO A 165 0.19 -8.17 -3.16
N TYR A 166 -0.58 -7.28 -2.53
CA TYR A 166 -0.34 -6.75 -1.19
C TYR A 166 0.99 -6.04 -0.99
N GLN A 167 1.70 -5.70 -2.06
CA GLN A 167 2.78 -4.74 -1.92
C GLN A 167 2.24 -3.37 -1.54
N ALA A 168 2.90 -2.76 -0.56
CA ALA A 168 2.58 -1.43 -0.07
C ALA A 168 3.79 -0.51 -0.15
N SER A 169 3.53 0.78 -0.30
CA SER A 169 4.52 1.84 -0.17
C SER A 169 3.91 3.03 0.55
N VAL A 170 4.69 3.68 1.39
CA VAL A 170 4.32 4.92 2.07
C VAL A 170 5.10 6.09 1.52
N VAL A 171 4.42 7.23 1.38
CA VAL A 171 5.02 8.50 0.98
C VAL A 171 4.74 9.52 2.07
N THR A 172 5.77 9.86 2.83
CA THR A 172 5.64 10.72 4.01
C THR A 172 5.61 12.21 3.66
N SER A 173 6.27 12.61 2.59
CA SER A 173 6.26 14.00 2.10
C SER A 173 6.52 14.05 0.59
N PHE A 174 6.22 15.18 -0.04
CA PHE A 174 6.44 15.36 -1.48
C PHE A 174 7.91 15.34 -1.89
N GLU A 175 8.82 15.66 -0.97
CA GLU A 175 10.28 15.70 -1.21
C GLU A 175 11.00 14.40 -0.79
N SER A 176 10.39 13.58 0.06
CA SER A 176 10.96 12.31 0.47
C SER A 176 10.59 11.21 -0.53
N PRO A 177 11.54 10.35 -0.96
CA PRO A 177 11.20 9.26 -1.87
C PRO A 177 10.17 8.32 -1.25
N PRO A 178 9.29 7.71 -2.07
CA PRO A 178 8.43 6.64 -1.60
C PRO A 178 9.25 5.51 -0.96
N THR A 179 8.72 4.88 0.10
CA THR A 179 9.37 3.70 0.68
C THR A 179 9.50 2.58 -0.36
N LYS A 180 10.46 1.69 -0.16
CA LYS A 180 10.55 0.50 -1.00
C LYS A 180 9.28 -0.35 -0.86
N PRO A 181 8.90 -1.13 -1.90
CA PRO A 181 7.76 -2.02 -1.79
C PRO A 181 7.94 -2.99 -0.62
N VAL A 182 6.97 -3.02 0.27
CA VAL A 182 6.90 -3.96 1.40
C VAL A 182 5.72 -4.89 1.15
N ALA A 183 5.95 -6.20 1.13
CA ALA A 183 4.87 -7.17 1.06
C ALA A 183 4.22 -7.33 2.45
N LEU A 184 2.94 -7.02 2.54
CA LEU A 184 2.17 -7.14 3.78
C LEU A 184 1.78 -8.61 3.97
N SER A 185 2.40 -9.28 4.93
CA SER A 185 2.04 -10.65 5.32
C SER A 185 0.87 -10.63 6.31
N GLY A 186 -0.06 -11.59 6.17
CA GLY A 186 -1.22 -11.70 7.06
C GLY A 186 -2.44 -10.89 6.62
N ILE A 187 -2.36 -10.13 5.53
CA ILE A 187 -3.50 -9.44 4.94
C ILE A 187 -4.07 -10.29 3.81
N ASN A 188 -5.39 -10.38 3.75
CA ASN A 188 -6.11 -11.05 2.68
C ASN A 188 -7.13 -10.11 2.03
N THR A 189 -7.65 -10.52 0.87
CA THR A 189 -8.63 -9.71 0.11
C THR A 189 -9.88 -9.44 0.93
N SER A 190 -10.35 -10.39 1.73
CA SER A 190 -11.57 -10.23 2.53
C SER A 190 -11.41 -9.14 3.58
N MET A 191 -10.25 -9.06 4.24
CA MET A 191 -9.96 -8.01 5.23
C MET A 191 -10.08 -6.61 4.60
N ILE A 192 -9.43 -6.40 3.47
CA ILE A 192 -9.49 -5.11 2.78
C ILE A 192 -10.88 -4.86 2.20
N SER A 193 -11.50 -5.86 1.58
CA SER A 193 -12.84 -5.70 0.99
C SER A 193 -13.90 -5.37 2.04
N ASN A 194 -13.79 -5.92 3.26
CA ASN A 194 -14.71 -5.62 4.35
C ASN A 194 -14.68 -4.14 4.76
N VAL A 195 -13.52 -3.49 4.73
CA VAL A 195 -13.40 -2.04 4.99
C VAL A 195 -14.23 -1.22 3.99
N PHE A 196 -14.40 -1.73 2.75
CA PHE A 196 -15.12 -1.05 1.67
C PHE A 196 -16.56 -1.54 1.47
N ILE A 197 -17.11 -2.37 2.37
CA ILE A 197 -18.54 -2.73 2.32
C ILE A 197 -19.37 -1.48 2.56
N ILE A 198 -20.16 -1.09 1.57
CA ILE A 198 -21.04 0.09 1.64
C ILE A 198 -22.41 -0.29 2.19
N SER A 199 -23.00 -1.36 1.68
CA SER A 199 -24.28 -1.86 2.15
C SER A 199 -24.12 -3.25 2.74
N GLU A 200 -24.60 -3.45 3.97
CA GLU A 200 -24.61 -4.78 4.59
C GLU A 200 -25.42 -5.78 3.73
N PRO A 201 -24.96 -7.04 3.58
CA PRO A 201 -25.74 -8.08 2.95
C PRO A 201 -27.14 -8.17 3.53
N ARG A 202 -28.14 -8.42 2.69
CA ARG A 202 -29.58 -8.45 3.11
C ARG A 202 -29.82 -9.40 4.27
N GLU A 203 -29.12 -10.52 4.30
CA GLU A 203 -29.23 -11.51 5.37
C GLU A 203 -28.87 -10.95 6.75
N ILE A 204 -27.84 -10.08 6.83
CA ILE A 204 -27.45 -9.44 8.09
C ILE A 204 -28.49 -8.39 8.51
N LYS A 205 -29.07 -7.66 7.56
CA LYS A 205 -30.14 -6.70 7.87
C LYS A 205 -31.39 -7.39 8.41
N GLU A 206 -31.79 -8.53 7.82
CA GLU A 206 -32.94 -9.29 8.28
C GLU A 206 -32.74 -9.85 9.69
N VAL A 207 -31.52 -10.30 10.04
CA VAL A 207 -31.19 -10.76 11.40
C VAL A 207 -31.23 -9.61 12.41
N LYS A 208 -30.65 -8.46 12.09
CA LYS A 208 -30.67 -7.27 12.96
C LYS A 208 -32.10 -6.72 13.14
N GLU A 209 -32.92 -6.75 12.09
CA GLU A 209 -34.33 -6.34 12.16
C GLU A 209 -35.16 -7.33 12.98
N GLN A 210 -34.87 -8.65 12.92
CA GLN A 210 -35.55 -9.67 13.75
C GLN A 210 -35.10 -9.59 15.22
N GLU A 211 -33.83 -9.34 15.50
CA GLU A 211 -33.34 -9.10 16.88
C GLU A 211 -33.88 -7.81 17.47
N GLY A 212 -34.03 -6.74 16.67
CA GLY A 212 -34.66 -5.50 17.08
C GLY A 212 -36.16 -5.62 17.37
N LEU A 213 -36.85 -6.52 16.66
CA LEU A 213 -38.28 -6.78 16.86
C LEU A 213 -38.58 -7.72 18.05
N SER A 214 -37.65 -8.60 18.39
CA SER A 214 -37.78 -9.48 19.58
C SER A 214 -37.57 -8.72 20.89
N SER A 215 -36.86 -7.59 20.89
CA SER A 215 -36.61 -6.82 22.11
C SER A 215 -37.76 -5.89 22.54
N GLU A 216 -38.77 -5.65 21.67
CA GLU A 216 -39.92 -4.81 22.04
C GLU A 216 -41.12 -5.58 22.64
N ASN A 217 -41.15 -6.93 22.51
CA ASN A 217 -42.28 -7.71 22.98
C ASN A 217 -42.08 -8.48 24.29
N ASP A 218 -40.88 -8.46 24.87
CA ASP A 218 -40.59 -9.16 26.16
C ASP A 218 -40.46 -8.21 27.36
N LYS A 219 -41.38 -7.22 27.45
CA LYS A 219 -41.43 -6.37 28.65
C LYS A 219 -42.11 -6.97 29.87
N ASP A 220 -42.68 -8.18 29.78
CA ASP A 220 -43.54 -8.72 30.82
C ASP A 220 -42.96 -9.90 31.63
N ASN A 221 -41.73 -10.36 31.45
CA ASN A 221 -41.25 -11.53 32.22
C ASN A 221 -39.77 -11.50 32.66
N ILE A 222 -39.26 -10.35 33.08
CA ILE A 222 -37.92 -10.29 33.70
C ILE A 222 -37.91 -10.92 35.12
N LEU A 223 -39.08 -11.23 35.67
CA LEU A 223 -39.20 -11.79 37.02
C LEU A 223 -39.39 -13.31 37.08
N ASP A 224 -39.52 -14.01 35.92
CA ASP A 224 -39.69 -15.45 35.87
C ASP A 224 -38.40 -16.22 35.50
N VAL A 225 -37.28 -15.53 35.33
CA VAL A 225 -35.96 -16.18 35.14
C VAL A 225 -35.37 -16.42 36.52
N ASP A 226 -35.35 -17.66 36.98
CA ASP A 226 -34.63 -18.09 38.19
C ASP A 226 -33.12 -18.03 37.90
N PHE A 227 -32.49 -16.91 38.20
CA PHE A 227 -31.04 -16.68 38.06
C PHE A 227 -30.20 -17.59 39.00
N LEU A 228 -30.82 -18.44 39.82
CA LEU A 228 -30.12 -19.36 40.71
C LEU A 228 -30.03 -20.78 40.14
N GLU A 229 -30.69 -21.09 39.01
CA GLU A 229 -30.54 -22.37 38.29
C GLU A 229 -29.30 -22.47 37.41
N PHE A 230 -28.65 -21.35 37.08
CA PHE A 230 -27.41 -21.34 36.32
C PHE A 230 -26.21 -21.25 37.29
N ASN A 231 -25.57 -22.39 37.50
CA ASN A 231 -24.32 -22.46 38.26
C ASN A 231 -23.16 -22.12 37.31
N GLU A 232 -22.86 -20.81 37.16
CA GLU A 232 -21.75 -20.33 36.31
C GLU A 232 -20.37 -20.81 36.77
N LEU A 233 -20.29 -21.46 37.98
CA LEU A 233 -19.06 -22.01 38.55
C LEU A 233 -18.76 -23.46 38.11
N GLU A 234 -19.66 -24.12 37.37
CA GLU A 234 -19.42 -25.46 36.82
C GLU A 234 -18.79 -25.44 35.42
N LYS A 235 -18.67 -24.30 34.78
CA LYS A 235 -17.87 -24.14 33.58
C LYS A 235 -16.51 -23.58 33.98
N ASP A 236 -15.50 -24.43 33.89
CA ASP A 236 -14.10 -23.98 33.97
C ASP A 236 -13.77 -23.21 32.67
N TYR A 237 -13.86 -21.88 32.74
CA TYR A 237 -13.50 -20.98 31.64
C TYR A 237 -12.00 -20.91 31.42
N PHE A 238 -11.21 -21.73 32.13
CA PHE A 238 -9.75 -21.86 32.00
C PHE A 238 -9.32 -23.24 31.51
N GLU A 239 -10.24 -24.15 31.11
CA GLU A 239 -9.86 -25.22 30.23
C GLU A 239 -9.48 -24.59 28.88
N GLU A 240 -8.21 -24.60 28.65
CA GLU A 240 -7.47 -24.16 27.49
C GLU A 240 -8.09 -24.71 26.19
N ASP A 241 -9.09 -24.04 25.66
CA ASP A 241 -9.16 -23.91 24.21
C ASP A 241 -8.00 -22.98 23.89
N GLU A 242 -6.98 -23.52 23.22
CA GLU A 242 -5.96 -22.72 22.57
C GLU A 242 -6.63 -21.47 22.01
N LEU A 243 -6.15 -20.30 22.40
CA LEU A 243 -6.53 -19.03 21.81
C LEU A 243 -6.17 -19.10 20.33
N GLU A 244 -6.93 -19.85 19.57
CA GLU A 244 -7.09 -19.56 18.16
C GLU A 244 -7.69 -18.15 18.14
N PHE A 245 -6.87 -17.16 17.84
CA PHE A 245 -7.32 -15.87 17.38
C PHE A 245 -8.21 -16.19 16.17
N THR A 246 -9.49 -16.33 16.43
CA THR A 246 -10.46 -16.46 15.36
C THR A 246 -10.46 -15.14 14.63
N GLU A 247 -10.49 -15.19 13.30
CA GLU A 247 -10.57 -14.00 12.42
C GLU A 247 -11.72 -13.04 12.79
N LEU A 248 -12.56 -13.39 13.75
CA LEU A 248 -13.69 -12.62 14.29
C LEU A 248 -13.30 -11.61 15.39
N ASP A 249 -12.10 -11.71 15.97
CA ASP A 249 -11.67 -10.81 17.05
C ASP A 249 -11.00 -9.52 16.53
N ILE A 250 -10.77 -9.42 15.23
CA ILE A 250 -10.29 -8.19 14.61
C ILE A 250 -11.48 -7.50 13.96
N ASP A 251 -11.83 -6.30 14.43
CA ASP A 251 -12.86 -5.48 13.82
C ASP A 251 -12.36 -4.92 12.47
N TYR A 252 -12.43 -5.76 11.42
CA TYR A 252 -12.05 -5.40 10.05
C TYR A 252 -12.92 -4.30 9.43
N LEU A 253 -13.95 -3.86 10.11
CA LEU A 253 -14.76 -2.70 9.74
C LEU A 253 -14.17 -1.39 10.27
N ASP A 254 -13.11 -1.47 11.07
CA ASP A 254 -12.45 -0.29 11.62
C ASP A 254 -11.69 0.44 10.51
N VAL A 255 -12.06 1.67 10.28
CA VAL A 255 -11.40 2.56 9.31
C VAL A 255 -9.96 2.82 9.71
N ASP A 256 -9.66 2.75 11.00
CA ASP A 256 -8.32 2.99 11.57
C ASP A 256 -7.33 1.89 11.18
N PHE A 257 -7.79 0.68 10.84
CA PHE A 257 -6.95 -0.43 10.38
C PHE A 257 -5.99 -0.05 9.23
N LEU A 258 -6.50 0.67 8.22
CA LEU A 258 -5.66 1.10 7.09
C LEU A 258 -4.71 2.25 7.46
N GLN A 259 -5.02 3.01 8.51
CA GLN A 259 -4.10 4.02 9.06
C GLN A 259 -3.01 3.36 9.90
N ASP A 260 -3.33 2.35 10.69
CA ASP A 260 -2.36 1.56 11.45
C ASP A 260 -1.35 0.87 10.52
N LEU A 261 -1.80 0.35 9.36
CA LEU A 261 -0.91 -0.21 8.34
C LEU A 261 0.10 0.80 7.81
N LEU A 262 -0.23 2.08 7.74
CA LEU A 262 0.68 3.12 7.30
C LEU A 262 1.89 3.21 8.26
N ASP A 263 1.66 3.20 9.56
CA ASP A 263 2.73 3.26 10.56
C ASP A 263 3.55 1.96 10.58
N ILE A 264 2.91 0.80 10.40
CA ILE A 264 3.59 -0.50 10.26
C ILE A 264 4.54 -0.51 9.05
N VAL A 265 4.10 -0.03 7.88
CA VAL A 265 4.96 0.01 6.68
C VAL A 265 6.14 0.95 6.86
N ILE A 266 5.94 2.09 7.53
CA ILE A 266 7.04 3.01 7.88
C ILE A 266 8.06 2.32 8.79
N GLU A 267 7.60 1.58 9.80
CA GLU A 267 8.51 0.90 10.74
C GLU A 267 9.26 -0.23 10.05
N LEU A 268 8.62 -1.03 9.19
CA LEU A 268 9.28 -2.07 8.40
C LEU A 268 10.35 -1.51 7.44
N ASP A 269 10.09 -0.38 6.80
CA ASP A 269 11.10 0.28 5.95
C ASP A 269 12.27 0.79 6.80
N ARG A 270 11.99 1.37 7.97
CA ARG A 270 12.99 1.83 8.92
C ARG A 270 13.83 0.68 9.48
N GLU A 271 13.20 -0.43 9.92
CA GLU A 271 13.92 -1.62 10.37
C GLU A 271 14.81 -2.17 9.26
N SER A 272 14.31 -2.27 8.03
CA SER A 272 15.09 -2.72 6.88
C SER A 272 16.27 -1.79 6.56
N ALA A 273 16.15 -0.49 6.83
CA ALA A 273 17.26 0.47 6.71
C ALA A 273 18.28 0.30 7.84
N LEU A 274 17.80 0.13 9.09
CA LEU A 274 18.67 -0.10 10.26
C LEU A 274 19.42 -1.44 10.17
N GLU A 275 18.76 -2.50 9.67
CA GLU A 275 19.44 -3.76 9.40
C GLU A 275 20.54 -3.61 8.36
N LYS A 276 20.32 -2.79 7.32
CA LYS A 276 21.37 -2.49 6.33
C LYS A 276 22.55 -1.75 6.95
N ASP A 277 22.28 -0.78 7.79
CA ASP A 277 23.33 -0.02 8.48
C ASP A 277 24.08 -0.89 9.51
N ASN A 278 23.35 -1.72 10.26
CA ASN A 278 23.95 -2.66 11.21
C ASN A 278 24.78 -3.75 10.52
N LEU A 279 24.33 -4.26 9.37
CA LEU A 279 25.10 -5.23 8.58
C LEU A 279 26.30 -4.59 7.88
N ASN A 280 26.19 -3.34 7.43
CA ASN A 280 27.32 -2.58 6.92
C ASN A 280 28.37 -2.32 8.02
N ASN A 281 27.93 -2.04 9.25
CA ASN A 281 28.81 -1.84 10.40
C ASN A 281 29.43 -3.14 10.92
N ASN A 282 28.83 -4.31 10.65
CA ASN A 282 29.37 -5.62 11.07
C ASN A 282 30.36 -6.21 10.06
N ILE A 283 30.44 -5.68 8.83
CA ILE A 283 31.45 -6.07 7.86
C ILE A 283 32.65 -5.13 8.06
N ALA A 284 33.69 -5.64 8.68
CA ALA A 284 34.96 -4.92 8.77
C ALA A 284 35.60 -4.88 7.37
N LEU A 285 35.36 -3.80 6.64
CA LEU A 285 35.88 -3.57 5.30
C LEU A 285 36.74 -2.29 5.32
N ALA A 286 37.99 -2.39 4.89
CA ALA A 286 38.88 -1.27 4.77
C ALA A 286 39.59 -1.24 3.40
N GLY A 287 39.95 -0.07 2.93
CA GLY A 287 40.62 0.15 1.64
C GLY A 287 39.68 0.21 0.44
N THR A 288 38.35 0.12 0.62
CA THR A 288 37.31 0.32 -0.39
C THR A 288 35.98 0.60 0.27
N VAL A 289 34.95 0.93 -0.52
CA VAL A 289 33.58 1.16 -0.07
C VAL A 289 32.63 0.15 -0.72
N LEU A 290 31.45 -0.06 -0.13
CA LEU A 290 30.38 -0.81 -0.79
C LEU A 290 29.85 0.00 -2.00
N GLY A 291 29.68 -0.65 -3.14
CA GLY A 291 29.43 -0.01 -4.41
C GLY A 291 30.72 0.30 -5.15
N PHE A 292 30.69 1.32 -6.04
CA PHE A 292 31.85 1.70 -6.84
C PHE A 292 32.77 2.68 -6.09
N ASP A 293 34.04 2.32 -5.95
CA ASP A 293 35.09 3.12 -5.37
C ASP A 293 35.96 3.75 -6.47
N VAL A 294 36.03 5.07 -6.51
CA VAL A 294 36.75 5.85 -7.52
C VAL A 294 38.26 5.68 -7.42
N ASP A 295 38.80 5.52 -6.20
CA ASP A 295 40.23 5.43 -5.96
C ASP A 295 40.80 4.07 -6.32
N THR A 296 40.14 3.00 -5.95
CA THR A 296 40.54 1.60 -6.25
C THR A 296 39.93 1.08 -7.53
N GLN A 297 38.84 1.70 -8.03
CA GLN A 297 38.05 1.30 -9.17
C GLN A 297 37.39 -0.08 -8.99
N TYR A 298 37.26 -0.54 -7.76
CA TYR A 298 36.52 -1.73 -7.45
C TYR A 298 35.02 -1.39 -7.27
N ASN A 299 34.18 -2.27 -7.80
CA ASN A 299 32.78 -2.32 -7.44
C ASN A 299 32.58 -3.45 -6.44
N THR A 300 32.30 -3.11 -5.19
CA THR A 300 32.14 -4.05 -4.09
C THR A 300 30.66 -4.34 -3.89
N ILE A 301 30.25 -5.57 -4.19
CA ILE A 301 28.85 -6.02 -4.19
C ILE A 301 28.65 -7.01 -3.05
N LEU A 302 27.69 -6.73 -2.19
CA LEU A 302 27.28 -7.58 -1.09
C LEU A 302 26.08 -8.40 -1.49
N ASP A 303 26.21 -9.73 -1.48
CA ASP A 303 25.10 -10.67 -1.65
C ASP A 303 24.76 -11.27 -0.28
N ARG A 304 23.65 -10.81 0.29
CA ARG A 304 23.18 -11.23 1.61
C ARG A 304 22.52 -12.59 1.60
N GLY A 305 21.85 -12.93 0.49
CA GLY A 305 21.21 -14.23 0.35
C GLY A 305 22.18 -15.37 0.34
N LEU A 306 23.36 -15.17 -0.25
CA LEU A 306 24.47 -16.13 -0.28
C LEU A 306 25.51 -15.91 0.81
N GLY A 307 25.43 -14.83 1.58
CA GLY A 307 26.42 -14.46 2.60
C GLY A 307 27.79 -14.17 2.01
N THR A 308 27.85 -13.59 0.79
CA THR A 308 29.11 -13.35 0.07
C THR A 308 29.32 -11.88 -0.23
N ILE A 309 30.61 -11.50 -0.34
CA ILE A 309 31.07 -10.21 -0.83
C ILE A 309 31.87 -10.42 -2.10
N LYS A 310 31.53 -9.69 -3.15
CA LYS A 310 32.19 -9.76 -4.46
C LYS A 310 32.91 -8.46 -4.74
N PHE A 311 34.22 -8.55 -5.03
CA PHE A 311 35.06 -7.46 -5.49
C PHE A 311 35.21 -7.60 -6.99
N TYR A 312 34.71 -6.62 -7.75
CA TYR A 312 34.76 -6.62 -9.22
C TYR A 312 35.44 -5.35 -9.72
N ARG A 313 36.43 -5.50 -10.60
CA ARG A 313 37.14 -4.41 -11.27
C ARG A 313 37.31 -4.75 -12.73
N ASN A 314 37.07 -3.80 -13.62
CA ASN A 314 37.25 -3.94 -15.05
C ASN A 314 38.12 -2.77 -15.58
N VAL A 315 39.39 -2.82 -15.27
CA VAL A 315 40.42 -1.88 -15.71
C VAL A 315 41.63 -2.72 -16.07
N ASP A 316 42.08 -2.62 -17.32
CA ASP A 316 43.22 -3.38 -17.85
C ASP A 316 43.06 -4.91 -17.68
N GLY A 317 41.83 -5.37 -17.73
CA GLY A 317 41.42 -6.75 -17.49
C GLY A 317 40.35 -6.88 -16.39
N ILE A 318 39.68 -8.03 -16.39
CA ILE A 318 38.60 -8.30 -15.42
C ILE A 318 39.17 -9.00 -14.19
N ILE A 319 39.00 -8.39 -13.05
CA ILE A 319 39.21 -9.00 -11.73
C ILE A 319 37.85 -9.26 -11.09
N SER A 320 37.61 -10.48 -10.66
CA SER A 320 36.41 -10.85 -9.92
C SER A 320 36.78 -11.81 -8.80
N VAL A 321 36.65 -11.36 -7.56
CA VAL A 321 36.94 -12.15 -6.36
C VAL A 321 35.65 -12.19 -5.51
N THR A 322 35.22 -13.39 -5.14
CA THR A 322 34.08 -13.60 -4.25
C THR A 322 34.54 -14.31 -2.99
N LEU A 323 34.23 -13.72 -1.84
CA LEU A 323 34.59 -14.23 -0.52
C LEU A 323 33.32 -14.36 0.33
N MET A 324 33.36 -15.19 1.37
CA MET A 324 32.31 -15.20 2.39
C MET A 324 32.46 -13.98 3.30
N MET A 325 31.37 -13.34 3.70
CA MET A 325 31.38 -12.11 4.51
C MET A 325 32.09 -12.25 5.87
N TYR A 326 32.14 -13.49 6.41
CA TYR A 326 32.77 -13.79 7.69
C TYR A 326 34.24 -14.22 7.57
N GLN A 327 34.80 -14.24 6.35
CA GLN A 327 36.20 -14.59 6.14
C GLN A 327 37.09 -13.37 6.38
N ASN A 328 38.25 -13.63 7.01
CA ASN A 328 39.32 -12.64 7.08
C ASN A 328 40.19 -12.74 5.83
N ALA A 329 40.32 -11.65 5.10
CA ALA A 329 41.07 -11.67 3.84
C ALA A 329 41.74 -10.31 3.55
N THR A 330 42.85 -10.34 2.83
CA THR A 330 43.50 -9.17 2.23
C THR A 330 43.56 -9.37 0.72
N LEU A 331 42.92 -8.49 -0.03
CA LEU A 331 43.01 -8.42 -1.50
C LEU A 331 43.96 -7.30 -1.87
N ARG A 332 45.14 -7.68 -2.39
CA ARG A 332 46.19 -6.76 -2.84
C ARG A 332 46.23 -6.73 -4.35
N THR A 333 46.04 -5.58 -4.94
CA THR A 333 46.13 -5.40 -6.39
C THR A 333 47.26 -4.47 -6.74
N ILE A 334 48.16 -4.90 -7.64
CA ILE A 334 49.27 -4.14 -8.15
C ILE A 334 49.06 -3.91 -9.64
N SER A 335 48.86 -2.67 -10.07
CA SER A 335 48.68 -2.28 -11.47
C SER A 335 49.47 -1.01 -11.72
N ASP A 336 50.35 -0.96 -12.74
CA ASP A 336 51.09 0.21 -13.16
C ASP A 336 51.79 0.97 -12.00
N GLN A 337 52.45 0.25 -11.12
CA GLN A 337 53.13 0.77 -9.93
C GLN A 337 52.21 1.36 -8.83
N LYS A 338 50.89 1.28 -9.03
CA LYS A 338 49.91 1.63 -8.02
C LYS A 338 49.46 0.35 -7.29
N GLU A 339 49.56 0.39 -5.98
CA GLU A 339 49.09 -0.70 -5.12
C GLU A 339 47.82 -0.27 -4.41
N SER A 340 46.82 -1.16 -4.42
CA SER A 340 45.59 -1.02 -3.63
C SER A 340 45.39 -2.26 -2.77
N ASN A 341 45.09 -2.04 -1.49
CA ASN A 341 44.84 -3.08 -0.50
C ASN A 341 43.40 -2.96 0.02
N ILE A 342 42.64 -4.02 -0.13
CA ILE A 342 41.28 -4.15 0.43
C ILE A 342 41.34 -5.20 1.53
N ILE A 343 40.86 -4.84 2.72
CA ILE A 343 40.91 -5.71 3.91
C ILE A 343 39.49 -6.05 4.29
N LEU A 344 39.19 -7.36 4.40
CA LEU A 344 37.96 -7.92 4.90
C LEU A 344 38.24 -8.56 6.26
N GLY A 345 37.46 -8.20 7.28
CA GLY A 345 37.67 -8.64 8.65
C GLY A 345 38.95 -8.05 9.25
N ASP A 346 39.75 -8.88 9.90
CA ASP A 346 41.06 -8.49 10.48
C ASP A 346 42.23 -8.58 9.48
N GLY A 347 41.95 -9.04 8.25
CA GLY A 347 42.95 -9.20 7.20
C GLY A 347 43.96 -10.36 7.40
N GLN A 348 43.86 -11.13 8.48
CA GLN A 348 44.85 -12.16 8.85
C GLN A 348 44.64 -13.52 8.19
N GLY A 349 43.60 -13.68 7.37
CA GLY A 349 43.23 -14.97 6.79
C GLY A 349 43.81 -15.22 5.41
N ILE A 350 42.99 -15.06 4.40
CA ILE A 350 43.33 -15.30 2.99
C ILE A 350 44.05 -14.07 2.41
N ILE A 351 45.22 -14.25 1.84
CA ILE A 351 45.89 -13.17 1.10
C ILE A 351 45.85 -13.46 -0.40
N ILE A 352 45.17 -12.61 -1.16
CA ILE A 352 45.06 -12.69 -2.60
C ILE A 352 45.84 -11.53 -3.21
N THR A 353 46.92 -11.84 -3.91
CA THR A 353 47.72 -10.83 -4.62
C THR A 353 47.47 -10.97 -6.13
N ILE A 354 47.01 -9.88 -6.76
CA ILE A 354 46.75 -9.81 -8.19
C ILE A 354 47.72 -8.77 -8.76
N THR A 355 48.57 -9.20 -9.68
CA THR A 355 49.46 -8.32 -10.41
C THR A 355 49.00 -8.20 -11.86
N GLN A 356 48.63 -6.99 -12.26
CA GLN A 356 48.34 -6.67 -13.66
C GLN A 356 49.60 -6.10 -14.29
N VAL A 357 50.10 -6.78 -15.30
CA VAL A 357 51.28 -6.34 -16.12
C VAL A 357 50.74 -5.95 -17.46
N ASN A 358 50.94 -4.70 -17.86
CA ASN A 358 50.66 -4.19 -19.21
C ASN A 358 51.73 -4.57 -20.20
#